data_b0cbbae7afbda87b09c42da3d66ef7ed
#
_entry.id   b0cbbae7afbda87b09c42da3d66ef7ed
#
_cell.length_a   1.000
_cell.length_b   1.000
_cell.length_c   1.000
_cell.angle_alpha   90.00
_cell.angle_beta   90.00
_cell.angle_gamma   90.00
#
_symmetry.space_group_name_H-M   'P 1'
#
loop_
_entity.id
_entity.type
_entity.pdbx_description
1 polymer ?
#
loop_
_entity_poly.entity_id
_entity_poly.type
_entity_poly.pdbx_seq_one_letter_code
_entity_poly.pdbx_strand_id
1 'polypeptide(L)'
;VSAEVYTLFENKEIIGIVDMGGNSVGSLSFATFRDNVYIEETEIIFVLNANRKENSTLDYALGHFNNIEATLGLKITSIVNNTHLMNETLIDDINKGESIAGELSKEKNIPVKFTCVDMDFFDNNSNIKTKYDLFIIGYDIKRAVNII
;
A
#
# COMPACT_ATOMS: atom_id res chain seq x y z
N VAL A 1 6.08 -3.64 -21.63
CA VAL A 1 4.94 -4.13 -20.84
C VAL A 1 4.21 -5.14 -21.69
N SER A 2 3.85 -6.31 -21.11
CA SER A 2 3.18 -7.39 -21.84
C SER A 2 1.77 -6.98 -22.26
N ALA A 3 1.32 -7.44 -23.44
CA ALA A 3 -0.07 -7.25 -23.92
C ALA A 3 -1.11 -7.84 -22.96
N GLU A 4 -0.72 -8.83 -22.15
CA GLU A 4 -1.56 -9.45 -21.13
C GLU A 4 -2.04 -8.48 -20.04
N VAL A 5 -1.30 -7.39 -19.79
CA VAL A 5 -1.71 -6.36 -18.83
C VAL A 5 -2.99 -5.64 -19.28
N TYR A 6 -3.19 -5.48 -20.59
CA TYR A 6 -4.42 -4.89 -21.11
C TYR A 6 -5.65 -5.73 -20.84
N THR A 7 -5.50 -7.06 -20.74
CA THR A 7 -6.61 -7.96 -20.40
C THR A 7 -7.20 -7.65 -19.01
N LEU A 8 -6.39 -7.14 -18.07
CA LEU A 8 -6.86 -6.72 -16.74
C LEU A 8 -7.84 -5.55 -16.81
N PHE A 9 -7.74 -4.72 -17.85
CA PHE A 9 -8.61 -3.56 -18.04
C PHE A 9 -9.82 -3.86 -18.93
N GLU A 10 -9.73 -4.86 -19.78
CA GLU A 10 -10.78 -5.21 -20.75
C GLU A 10 -11.79 -6.22 -20.19
N ASN A 11 -11.35 -7.11 -19.31
CA ASN A 11 -12.21 -8.16 -18.75
C ASN A 11 -12.76 -7.77 -17.37
N LYS A 12 -14.03 -7.35 -17.32
CA LYS A 12 -14.74 -6.95 -16.09
C LYS A 12 -15.07 -8.13 -15.15
N GLU A 13 -14.88 -9.36 -15.58
CA GLU A 13 -15.17 -10.55 -14.74
C GLU A 13 -13.98 -10.92 -13.84
N ILE A 14 -12.82 -10.28 -14.02
CA ILE A 14 -11.63 -10.53 -13.21
C ILE A 14 -11.31 -9.36 -12.30
N ILE A 15 -10.83 -9.67 -11.10
CA ILE A 15 -10.25 -8.67 -10.20
C ILE A 15 -8.75 -8.64 -10.47
N GLY A 16 -8.27 -7.53 -11.02
CA GLY A 16 -6.85 -7.28 -11.26
C GLY A 16 -6.21 -6.64 -10.03
N ILE A 17 -5.07 -7.18 -9.58
CA ILE A 17 -4.22 -6.56 -8.55
C ILE A 17 -2.89 -6.21 -9.19
N VAL A 18 -2.53 -4.93 -9.14
CA VAL A 18 -1.28 -4.43 -9.69
C VAL A 18 -0.38 -3.93 -8.56
N ASP A 19 0.76 -4.59 -8.37
CA ASP A 19 1.81 -4.10 -7.48
C ASP A 19 2.71 -3.12 -8.25
N MET A 20 2.68 -1.87 -7.83
CA MET A 20 3.48 -0.80 -8.44
C MET A 20 4.64 -0.42 -7.55
N GLY A 21 5.79 -0.15 -8.16
CA GLY A 21 6.91 0.43 -7.43
C GLY A 21 6.51 1.72 -6.71
N GLY A 22 6.77 1.80 -5.41
CA GLY A 22 6.37 2.91 -4.54
C GLY A 22 7.20 4.20 -4.72
N ASN A 23 7.71 4.46 -5.91
CA ASN A 23 8.43 5.70 -6.24
C ASN A 23 7.97 6.22 -7.62
N SER A 24 8.38 7.43 -7.96
CA SER A 24 8.00 8.07 -9.23
C SER A 24 8.38 7.24 -10.47
N VAL A 25 9.49 6.50 -10.42
CA VAL A 25 9.93 5.65 -11.55
C VAL A 25 9.01 4.44 -11.72
N GLY A 26 8.67 3.77 -10.63
CA GLY A 26 7.73 2.64 -10.64
C GLY A 26 6.32 3.07 -11.07
N SER A 27 5.86 4.19 -10.54
CA SER A 27 4.56 4.79 -10.90
C SER A 27 4.49 5.21 -12.37
N LEU A 28 5.60 5.69 -12.94
CA LEU A 28 5.68 6.10 -14.36
C LEU A 28 5.42 4.93 -15.31
N SER A 29 5.89 3.73 -14.96
CA SER A 29 5.64 2.53 -15.77
C SER A 29 4.16 2.20 -15.89
N PHE A 30 3.36 2.50 -14.86
CA PHE A 30 1.92 2.31 -14.87
C PHE A 30 1.16 3.49 -15.50
N ALA A 31 1.73 4.69 -15.49
CA ALA A 31 1.07 5.88 -16.05
C ALA A 31 0.68 5.73 -17.53
N THR A 32 1.35 4.82 -18.27
CA THR A 32 0.99 4.49 -19.66
C THR A 32 -0.37 3.80 -19.79
N PHE A 33 -0.88 3.22 -18.71
CA PHE A 33 -2.17 2.52 -18.68
C PHE A 33 -3.31 3.36 -18.10
N ARG A 34 -3.04 4.57 -17.60
CA ARG A 34 -4.02 5.39 -16.89
C ARG A 34 -5.32 5.61 -17.67
N ASP A 35 -5.22 5.74 -18.99
CA ASP A 35 -6.39 5.98 -19.84
C ASP A 35 -7.26 4.72 -20.02
N ASN A 36 -6.74 3.55 -19.63
CA ASN A 36 -7.47 2.27 -19.62
C ASN A 36 -8.09 1.96 -18.25
N VAL A 37 -7.77 2.75 -17.22
CA VAL A 37 -8.26 2.52 -15.85
C VAL A 37 -9.69 3.03 -15.72
N TYR A 38 -10.61 2.15 -15.37
CA TYR A 38 -12.00 2.52 -15.02
C TYR A 38 -12.00 3.05 -13.58
N ILE A 39 -11.88 4.37 -13.42
CA ILE A 39 -11.69 5.03 -12.12
C ILE A 39 -12.79 4.67 -11.12
N GLU A 40 -14.04 4.54 -11.57
CA GLU A 40 -15.18 4.18 -10.73
C GLU A 40 -15.14 2.74 -10.17
N GLU A 41 -14.37 1.87 -10.81
CA GLU A 41 -14.20 0.45 -10.46
C GLU A 41 -12.78 0.16 -9.91
N THR A 42 -11.95 1.19 -9.74
CA THR A 42 -10.54 1.04 -9.38
C THR A 42 -10.25 1.66 -8.03
N GLU A 43 -9.54 0.92 -7.19
CA GLU A 43 -8.98 1.42 -5.97
C GLU A 43 -7.46 1.59 -6.09
N ILE A 44 -6.95 2.77 -5.74
CA ILE A 44 -5.51 3.06 -5.71
C ILE A 44 -5.11 3.24 -4.26
N ILE A 45 -4.35 2.28 -3.76
CA ILE A 45 -3.98 2.18 -2.36
C ILE A 45 -2.55 2.69 -2.16
N PHE A 46 -2.38 3.67 -1.27
CA PHE A 46 -1.07 4.08 -0.80
C PHE A 46 -0.63 3.19 0.37
N VAL A 47 0.38 2.36 0.13
CA VAL A 47 0.94 1.47 1.15
C VAL A 47 2.07 2.20 1.87
N LEU A 48 1.79 2.65 3.11
CA LEU A 48 2.69 3.43 3.92
C LEU A 48 3.56 2.54 4.81
N ASN A 49 4.88 2.73 4.77
CA ASN A 49 5.81 2.23 5.78
C ASN A 49 6.57 3.41 6.39
N ALA A 50 6.25 3.79 7.62
CA ALA A 50 6.82 4.95 8.32
C ALA A 50 8.31 4.78 8.69
N ASN A 51 8.88 3.60 8.52
CA ASN A 51 10.31 3.34 8.68
C ASN A 51 11.11 3.55 7.39
N ARG A 52 10.42 3.85 6.28
CA ARG A 52 11.06 4.35 5.06
C ARG A 52 11.23 5.86 5.15
N LYS A 53 12.38 6.37 4.68
CA LYS A 53 12.71 7.80 4.75
C LYS A 53 11.62 8.68 4.15
N GLU A 54 11.09 8.30 3.00
CA GLU A 54 10.06 9.01 2.25
C GLU A 54 8.69 9.07 2.95
N ASN A 55 8.51 8.31 4.03
CA ASN A 55 7.26 8.26 4.81
C ASN A 55 7.50 8.48 6.30
N SER A 56 8.72 8.87 6.71
CA SER A 56 9.13 8.87 8.12
C SER A 56 8.51 10.00 8.97
N THR A 57 7.93 11.00 8.31
CA THR A 57 7.16 12.10 8.89
C THR A 57 5.96 12.42 8.00
N LEU A 58 4.99 13.17 8.52
CA LEU A 58 3.84 13.62 7.73
C LEU A 58 4.28 14.40 6.48
N ASP A 59 5.21 15.34 6.62
CA ASP A 59 5.68 16.18 5.50
C ASP A 59 6.31 15.34 4.38
N TYR A 60 7.15 14.37 4.74
CA TYR A 60 7.72 13.44 3.78
C TYR A 60 6.65 12.56 3.12
N ALA A 61 5.73 12.02 3.90
CA ALA A 61 4.63 11.19 3.39
C ALA A 61 3.72 11.99 2.44
N LEU A 62 3.41 13.24 2.75
CA LEU A 62 2.65 14.14 1.88
C LEU A 62 3.39 14.41 0.56
N GLY A 63 4.68 14.72 0.64
CA GLY A 63 5.51 14.92 -0.55
C GLY A 63 5.55 13.69 -1.44
N HIS A 64 5.76 12.51 -0.85
CA HIS A 64 5.78 11.22 -1.54
C HIS A 64 4.43 10.91 -2.19
N PHE A 65 3.35 11.02 -1.43
CA PHE A 65 1.97 10.85 -1.88
C PHE A 65 1.65 11.73 -3.10
N ASN A 66 1.94 13.04 -2.99
CA ASN A 66 1.69 14.01 -4.07
C ASN A 66 2.49 13.69 -5.33
N ASN A 67 3.75 13.26 -5.17
CA ASN A 67 4.60 12.87 -6.30
C ASN A 67 4.06 11.65 -7.03
N ILE A 68 3.54 10.66 -6.30
CA ILE A 68 2.91 9.48 -6.91
C ILE A 68 1.65 9.89 -7.68
N GLU A 69 0.74 10.66 -7.08
CA GLU A 69 -0.45 11.15 -7.78
C GLU A 69 -0.11 11.95 -9.05
N ALA A 70 0.87 12.85 -8.95
CA ALA A 70 1.30 13.66 -10.10
C ALA A 70 1.87 12.79 -11.22
N THR A 71 2.65 11.75 -10.88
CA THR A 71 3.25 10.84 -11.85
C THR A 71 2.21 9.93 -12.51
N LEU A 72 1.30 9.36 -11.71
CA LEU A 72 0.22 8.50 -12.21
C LEU A 72 -0.80 9.27 -13.06
N GLY A 73 -1.06 10.52 -12.70
CA GLY A 73 -2.20 11.28 -13.20
C GLY A 73 -3.55 10.76 -12.68
N LEU A 74 -3.55 9.97 -11.61
CA LEU A 74 -4.70 9.37 -10.94
C LEU A 74 -4.71 9.72 -9.47
N LYS A 75 -5.87 9.68 -8.84
CA LYS A 75 -6.03 9.94 -7.40
C LYS A 75 -5.89 8.69 -6.58
N ILE A 76 -5.10 8.77 -5.51
CA ILE A 76 -5.05 7.73 -4.49
C ILE A 76 -6.36 7.78 -3.69
N THR A 77 -6.96 6.63 -3.48
CA THR A 77 -8.32 6.51 -2.90
C THR A 77 -8.32 6.07 -1.44
N SER A 78 -7.23 5.42 -1.00
CA SER A 78 -7.11 4.93 0.37
C SER A 78 -5.65 4.74 0.80
N ILE A 79 -5.45 4.58 2.11
CA ILE A 79 -4.15 4.34 2.73
C ILE A 79 -4.20 2.99 3.47
N VAL A 80 -3.10 2.27 3.43
CA VAL A 80 -2.83 1.10 4.28
C VAL A 80 -1.57 1.37 5.07
N ASN A 81 -1.62 1.18 6.39
CA ASN A 81 -0.42 1.17 7.21
C ASN A 81 0.25 -0.21 7.14
N ASN A 82 1.40 -0.29 6.52
CA ASN A 82 2.25 -1.47 6.46
C ASN A 82 3.65 -1.15 7.01
N THR A 83 3.68 -0.49 8.18
CA THR A 83 4.95 -0.11 8.81
C THR A 83 5.57 -1.29 9.50
N HIS A 84 6.77 -1.65 9.06
CA HIS A 84 7.52 -2.77 9.60
C HIS A 84 9.03 -2.62 9.40
N LEU A 85 9.80 -3.37 10.19
CA LEU A 85 11.24 -3.63 10.08
C LEU A 85 11.50 -5.14 10.02
N MET A 86 10.62 -5.89 9.35
CA MET A 86 10.65 -7.35 9.31
C MET A 86 10.65 -7.93 10.74
N ASN A 87 11.57 -8.82 11.08
CA ASN A 87 11.66 -9.45 12.40
C ASN A 87 12.02 -8.48 13.55
N GLU A 88 12.46 -7.27 13.24
CA GLU A 88 12.81 -6.23 14.21
C GLU A 88 11.66 -5.26 14.49
N THR A 89 10.49 -5.51 13.92
CA THR A 89 9.32 -4.66 14.10
C THR A 89 8.89 -4.60 15.57
N LEU A 90 8.67 -3.39 16.07
CA LEU A 90 8.16 -3.13 17.41
C LEU A 90 6.74 -2.56 17.36
N ILE A 91 6.02 -2.63 18.48
CA ILE A 91 4.69 -2.01 18.62
C ILE A 91 4.75 -0.50 18.33
N ASP A 92 5.83 0.16 18.75
CA ASP A 92 6.03 1.59 18.50
C ASP A 92 6.16 1.92 17.02
N ASP A 93 6.69 1.02 16.19
CA ASP A 93 6.73 1.19 14.74
C ASP A 93 5.31 1.21 14.16
N ILE A 94 4.48 0.25 14.60
CA ILE A 94 3.08 0.17 14.19
C ILE A 94 2.33 1.44 14.58
N ASN A 95 2.47 1.89 15.83
CA ASN A 95 1.86 3.11 16.35
C ASN A 95 2.30 4.37 15.58
N LYS A 96 3.59 4.47 15.26
CA LYS A 96 4.14 5.55 14.44
C LYS A 96 3.50 5.56 13.06
N GLY A 97 3.39 4.39 12.42
CA GLY A 97 2.75 4.27 11.12
C GLY A 97 1.29 4.68 11.15
N GLU A 98 0.53 4.27 12.17
CA GLU A 98 -0.87 4.66 12.35
C GLU A 98 -1.06 6.17 12.59
N SER A 99 -0.12 6.81 13.31
CA SER A 99 -0.15 8.25 13.51
C SER A 99 0.00 8.98 12.17
N ILE A 100 1.04 8.66 11.41
CA ILE A 100 1.31 9.29 10.11
C ILE A 100 0.19 8.99 9.10
N ALA A 101 -0.28 7.74 9.03
CA ALA A 101 -1.39 7.37 8.16
C ALA A 101 -2.67 8.13 8.50
N GLY A 102 -2.96 8.31 9.80
CA GLY A 102 -4.13 9.05 10.27
C GLY A 102 -4.06 10.54 10.00
N GLU A 103 -2.90 11.16 10.11
CA GLU A 103 -2.68 12.56 9.75
C GLU A 103 -2.79 12.76 8.23
N LEU A 104 -2.14 11.90 7.45
CA LEU A 104 -2.22 11.91 5.97
C LEU A 104 -3.67 11.70 5.49
N SER A 105 -4.41 10.80 6.13
CA SER A 105 -5.84 10.56 5.86
C SER A 105 -6.69 11.81 6.01
N LYS A 106 -6.46 12.60 7.07
CA LYS A 106 -7.16 13.86 7.32
C LYS A 106 -6.80 14.91 6.26
N GLU A 107 -5.50 15.07 5.95
CA GLU A 107 -5.03 16.04 4.96
C GLU A 107 -5.56 15.74 3.56
N LYS A 108 -5.68 14.46 3.22
CA LYS A 108 -6.13 14.02 1.88
C LYS A 108 -7.62 13.73 1.80
N ASN A 109 -8.31 13.69 2.92
CA ASN A 109 -9.72 13.31 3.02
C ASN A 109 -10.02 11.94 2.39
N ILE A 110 -9.17 10.94 2.67
CA ILE A 110 -9.30 9.55 2.23
C ILE A 110 -9.15 8.60 3.42
N PRO A 111 -9.77 7.42 3.43
CA PRO A 111 -9.72 6.51 4.56
C PRO A 111 -8.36 5.81 4.71
N VAL A 112 -7.99 5.51 5.96
CA VAL A 112 -7.05 4.41 6.28
C VAL A 112 -7.89 3.15 6.38
N LYS A 113 -7.60 2.15 5.53
CA LYS A 113 -8.39 0.90 5.47
C LYS A 113 -8.06 -0.04 6.61
N PHE A 114 -6.77 -0.31 6.79
CA PHE A 114 -6.31 -1.24 7.81
C PHE A 114 -4.83 -1.04 8.13
N THR A 115 -4.40 -1.65 9.23
CA THR A 115 -3.00 -1.80 9.64
C THR A 115 -2.57 -3.24 9.40
N CYS A 116 -1.46 -3.42 8.68
CA CYS A 116 -0.85 -4.73 8.45
C CYS A 116 0.13 -5.09 9.56
N VAL A 117 0.13 -6.35 9.95
CA VAL A 117 1.22 -6.98 10.72
C VAL A 117 1.50 -8.36 10.15
N ASP A 118 2.72 -8.86 10.27
CA ASP A 118 3.00 -10.24 9.92
C ASP A 118 2.52 -11.21 11.01
N MET A 119 2.36 -12.48 10.64
CA MET A 119 1.85 -13.53 11.52
C MET A 119 2.77 -13.75 12.73
N ASP A 120 4.09 -13.77 12.52
CA ASP A 120 5.05 -14.03 13.60
C ASP A 120 5.03 -12.88 14.62
N PHE A 121 4.90 -11.63 14.13
CA PHE A 121 4.71 -10.47 15.00
C PHE A 121 3.42 -10.59 15.81
N PHE A 122 2.31 -10.96 15.15
CA PHE A 122 1.00 -11.10 15.80
C PHE A 122 1.02 -12.21 16.86
N ASP A 123 1.61 -13.36 16.57
CA ASP A 123 1.70 -14.49 17.52
C ASP A 123 2.46 -14.10 18.80
N ASN A 124 3.49 -13.25 18.66
CA ASN A 124 4.23 -12.72 19.80
C ASN A 124 3.55 -11.52 20.50
N ASN A 125 2.56 -10.90 19.87
CA ASN A 125 1.88 -9.69 20.33
C ASN A 125 0.35 -9.79 20.16
N SER A 126 -0.25 -10.92 20.50
CA SER A 126 -1.67 -11.22 20.26
C SER A 126 -2.66 -10.23 20.90
N ASN A 127 -2.22 -9.42 21.87
CA ASN A 127 -3.02 -8.37 22.50
C ASN A 127 -2.79 -6.98 21.89
N ILE A 128 -2.14 -6.88 20.74
CA ILE A 128 -1.92 -5.59 20.07
C ILE A 128 -3.26 -4.89 19.83
N LYS A 129 -3.30 -3.60 20.15
CA LYS A 129 -4.44 -2.75 19.86
C LYS A 129 -4.04 -1.80 18.74
N THR A 130 -4.77 -1.86 17.66
CA THR A 130 -4.60 -0.99 16.50
C THR A 130 -5.75 0.03 16.45
N LYS A 131 -5.46 1.19 15.88
CA LYS A 131 -6.45 2.25 15.67
C LYS A 131 -7.38 1.92 14.50
N TYR A 132 -6.87 1.16 13.54
CA TYR A 132 -7.58 0.72 12.35
C TYR A 132 -7.74 -0.80 12.37
N ASP A 133 -8.59 -1.32 11.51
CA ASP A 133 -8.78 -2.76 11.37
C ASP A 133 -7.43 -3.46 11.17
N LEU A 134 -7.24 -4.59 11.85
CA LEU A 134 -6.00 -5.34 11.79
C LEU A 134 -6.04 -6.36 10.65
N PHE A 135 -5.03 -6.32 9.79
CA PHE A 135 -4.84 -7.30 8.72
C PHE A 135 -3.55 -8.08 8.95
N ILE A 136 -3.67 -9.40 9.19
CA ILE A 136 -2.53 -10.27 9.48
C ILE A 136 -2.05 -10.90 8.17
N ILE A 137 -0.77 -10.68 7.84
CA ILE A 137 -0.14 -11.21 6.64
C ILE A 137 0.63 -12.47 6.99
N GLY A 138 0.24 -13.61 6.38
CA GLY A 138 1.02 -14.84 6.45
C GLY A 138 2.03 -14.93 5.31
N TYR A 139 3.27 -15.33 5.61
CA TYR A 139 4.28 -15.60 4.58
C TYR A 139 4.10 -17.03 4.03
N ASP A 140 3.51 -17.17 2.89
CA ASP A 140 3.40 -18.46 2.19
C ASP A 140 4.44 -18.55 1.04
N ILE A 141 5.70 -18.16 1.31
CA ILE A 141 6.80 -18.18 0.34
C ILE A 141 7.05 -19.61 -0.18
N LYS A 142 6.69 -20.64 0.60
CA LYS A 142 6.89 -22.03 0.19
C LYS A 142 6.02 -22.46 -1.00
N ARG A 143 4.91 -21.78 -1.28
CA ARG A 143 4.06 -22.06 -2.44
C ARG A 143 4.55 -21.41 -3.73
N ALA A 144 5.26 -20.29 -3.64
CA ALA A 144 5.77 -19.59 -4.82
C ALA A 144 6.94 -20.32 -5.51
N VAL A 145 7.65 -21.21 -4.80
CA VAL A 145 8.82 -21.96 -5.33
C VAL A 145 8.41 -23.26 -6.04
N ASN A 146 7.17 -23.70 -5.93
CA ASN A 146 6.68 -24.94 -6.55
C ASN A 146 5.89 -24.71 -7.86
N ILE A 147 5.96 -23.50 -8.44
CA ILE A 147 5.39 -23.19 -9.75
C ILE A 147 6.53 -22.95 -10.76
N ILE A 148 7.44 -23.92 -10.87
CA ILE A 148 8.36 -24.07 -12.01
C ILE A 148 8.33 -25.53 -12.45
#